data_b76e2e96fa87fa1dd04a893d414af8b7
#
_entry.id   b76e2e96fa87fa1dd04a893d414af8b7
#
_cell.length_a   1.000
_cell.length_b   1.000
_cell.length_c   1.000
_cell.angle_alpha   90.00
_cell.angle_beta   90.00
_cell.angle_gamma   90.00
#
_symmetry.space_group_name_H-M   'P 1'
#
loop_
_entity.id
_entity.type
_entity.pdbx_description
1 polymer ?
#
loop_
_entity_poly.entity_id
_entity_poly.type
_entity_poly.pdbx_seq_one_letter_code
_entity_poly.pdbx_strand_id
1 'polypeptide(L)'
;PGSGTGKAALAWTVPAAWTAEQPSTSMRKAQYRVPGKAGDGQCVVFYFGPGQGGPPEANVKRWADQFRLVDGQPGSATMKTGTRETNGIQVLTVETAGTYLGGFAMGGAAPTPKPDQMLLGAVAKGPDANWFFKLTGPAATVQEQRAAFATLLDSLKSGG
;
A
#
# COMPACT_ATOMS: atom_id res chain seq x y z
N PRO A 1 0.75 -18.40 0.55
CA PRO A 1 1.11 -17.94 0.64
C PRO A 1 2.09 -17.46 0.31
N GLY A 2 2.22 -17.08 -0.05
CA GLY A 2 3.11 -16.62 -0.33
C GLY A 2 4.16 -17.24 -0.59
N SER A 3 4.21 -18.02 -0.54
CA SER A 3 5.14 -18.42 -0.55
C SER A 3 6.02 -18.44 -1.30
N GLY A 4 6.53 -18.10 -1.40
CA GLY A 4 7.52 -18.04 -1.97
C GLY A 4 8.30 -18.95 -2.30
N THR A 5 8.69 -18.93 -3.28
CA THR A 5 9.43 -19.90 -3.67
C THR A 5 10.83 -19.66 -3.49
N GLY A 6 11.31 -18.64 -3.09
CA GLY A 6 12.69 -18.40 -2.97
C GLY A 6 13.07 -18.10 -1.56
N LYS A 7 14.31 -18.25 -1.23
CA LYS A 7 14.77 -17.93 0.10
C LYS A 7 14.60 -16.46 0.40
N ALA A 8 14.57 -15.63 -0.60
CA ALA A 8 14.50 -14.20 -0.41
C ALA A 8 13.09 -13.67 -0.37
N ALA A 9 12.10 -14.52 -0.51
CA ALA A 9 10.73 -14.08 -0.50
C ALA A 9 10.32 -13.50 0.84
N LEU A 10 9.44 -12.52 0.79
CA LEU A 10 8.89 -11.92 1.99
C LEU A 10 7.56 -12.60 2.30
N ALA A 11 7.28 -12.83 3.55
CA ALA A 11 6.02 -13.41 3.98
C ALA A 11 5.30 -12.48 4.95
N TRP A 12 3.98 -12.56 4.98
CA TRP A 12 3.17 -11.78 5.89
C TRP A 12 1.86 -12.53 6.17
N THR A 13 1.17 -12.11 7.23
CA THR A 13 -0.12 -12.68 7.59
C THR A 13 -1.21 -11.68 7.24
N VAL A 14 -2.19 -12.12 6.47
CA VAL A 14 -3.31 -11.27 6.05
C VAL A 14 -4.32 -11.17 7.18
N PRO A 15 -4.81 -9.97 7.52
CA PRO A 15 -5.87 -9.85 8.51
C PRO A 15 -7.08 -10.69 8.14
N ALA A 16 -7.70 -11.30 9.13
CA ALA A 16 -8.77 -12.28 8.91
C ALA A 16 -9.98 -11.68 8.17
N ALA A 17 -10.25 -10.39 8.36
CA ALA A 17 -11.41 -9.76 7.72
C ALA A 17 -11.18 -9.42 6.26
N TRP A 18 -9.93 -9.44 5.79
CA TRP A 18 -9.63 -9.09 4.40
C TRP A 18 -9.81 -10.31 3.50
N THR A 19 -10.27 -10.07 2.28
CA THR A 19 -10.53 -11.15 1.32
C THR A 19 -9.52 -11.07 0.19
N ALA A 20 -8.77 -12.15 -0.03
CA ALA A 20 -7.84 -12.22 -1.14
C ALA A 20 -8.61 -12.24 -2.46
N GLU A 21 -8.09 -11.50 -3.44
CA GLU A 21 -8.66 -11.42 -4.76
C GLU A 21 -7.61 -11.79 -5.79
N GLN A 22 -8.07 -12.15 -6.99
CA GLN A 22 -7.17 -12.35 -8.11
C GLN A 22 -6.54 -11.00 -8.46
N PRO A 23 -5.20 -10.89 -8.47
CA PRO A 23 -4.59 -9.62 -8.84
C PRO A 23 -5.01 -9.20 -10.24
N SER A 24 -5.31 -7.91 -10.39
CA SER A 24 -5.82 -7.40 -11.66
C SER A 24 -4.72 -7.16 -12.68
N THR A 25 -3.47 -7.15 -12.28
CA THR A 25 -2.34 -7.03 -13.20
C THR A 25 -1.21 -7.93 -12.74
N SER A 26 -0.29 -8.22 -13.66
CA SER A 26 0.86 -9.06 -13.32
C SER A 26 1.85 -8.36 -12.39
N MET A 27 1.77 -7.04 -12.27
CA MET A 27 2.66 -6.31 -11.36
C MET A 27 2.21 -6.42 -9.90
N ARG A 28 0.97 -6.80 -9.66
CA ARG A 28 0.46 -6.97 -8.32
C ARG A 28 0.75 -8.38 -7.84
N LYS A 29 1.52 -8.48 -6.78
CA LYS A 29 1.86 -9.79 -6.20
C LYS A 29 0.67 -10.35 -5.42
N ALA A 30 -0.10 -9.48 -4.80
CA ALA A 30 -1.28 -9.86 -4.04
C ALA A 30 -2.26 -8.69 -4.03
N GLN A 31 -3.53 -8.98 -3.82
CA GLN A 31 -4.58 -7.99 -3.80
C GLN A 31 -5.66 -8.45 -2.83
N TYR A 32 -6.12 -7.54 -1.97
CA TYR A 32 -7.13 -7.88 -0.96
C TYR A 32 -8.22 -6.84 -0.96
N ARG A 33 -9.46 -7.30 -0.78
CA ARG A 33 -10.58 -6.41 -0.49
C ARG A 33 -10.60 -6.18 1.01
N VAL A 34 -10.73 -4.93 1.41
CA VAL A 34 -10.67 -4.52 2.80
C VAL A 34 -12.04 -3.94 3.17
N PRO A 35 -12.82 -4.62 4.02
CA PRO A 35 -14.18 -4.18 4.31
C PRO A 35 -14.21 -2.94 5.20
N GLY A 36 -15.26 -2.15 5.06
CA GLY A 36 -15.47 -1.00 5.92
C GLY A 36 -16.87 -0.45 5.78
N LYS A 37 -17.31 0.27 6.79
CA LYS A 37 -18.67 0.79 6.82
C LYS A 37 -18.90 1.86 5.76
N ALA A 38 -17.86 2.58 5.39
CA ALA A 38 -17.98 3.64 4.39
C ALA A 38 -17.77 3.11 2.97
N GLY A 39 -17.60 1.82 2.81
CA GLY A 39 -17.31 1.18 1.54
C GLY A 39 -16.00 0.44 1.63
N ASP A 40 -15.81 -0.51 0.74
CA ASP A 40 -14.60 -1.33 0.77
C ASP A 40 -13.39 -0.56 0.30
N GLY A 41 -12.26 -0.83 0.93
CA GLY A 41 -10.96 -0.39 0.46
C GLY A 41 -10.25 -1.53 -0.24
N GLN A 42 -9.01 -1.28 -0.61
CA GLN A 42 -8.19 -2.28 -1.29
C GLN A 42 -6.76 -2.19 -0.79
N CYS A 43 -6.16 -3.33 -0.54
CA CYS A 43 -4.74 -3.40 -0.22
C CYS A 43 -4.05 -4.18 -1.32
N VAL A 44 -3.03 -3.58 -1.91
CA VAL A 44 -2.30 -4.19 -3.02
C VAL A 44 -0.84 -4.32 -2.62
N VAL A 45 -0.25 -5.45 -2.97
CA VAL A 45 1.17 -5.69 -2.75
C VAL A 45 1.85 -5.77 -4.10
N PHE A 46 2.87 -4.92 -4.31
CA PHE A 46 3.65 -4.94 -5.54
C PHE A 46 5.05 -5.47 -5.26
N TYR A 47 5.58 -6.18 -6.23
CA TYR A 47 6.95 -6.66 -6.19
C TYR A 47 7.48 -6.66 -7.61
N PHE A 48 8.54 -5.90 -7.84
CA PHE A 48 9.09 -5.73 -9.17
C PHE A 48 10.42 -6.45 -9.38
N GLY A 49 10.95 -7.06 -8.34
CA GLY A 49 12.21 -7.78 -8.43
C GLY A 49 13.40 -6.98 -7.90
N PRO A 50 14.53 -7.63 -7.75
CA PRO A 50 15.72 -6.97 -7.21
C PRO A 50 16.15 -5.79 -8.07
N GLY A 51 16.43 -4.66 -7.40
CA GLY A 51 16.86 -3.46 -8.09
C GLY A 51 15.77 -2.74 -8.85
N GLN A 52 14.53 -3.20 -8.76
CA GLN A 52 13.42 -2.62 -9.49
C GLN A 52 12.47 -1.89 -8.54
N GLY A 53 11.61 -1.06 -9.11
CA GLY A 53 10.59 -0.36 -8.33
C GLY A 53 10.98 1.02 -7.87
N GLY A 54 12.25 1.37 -7.92
CA GLY A 54 12.72 2.69 -7.55
C GLY A 54 12.88 2.91 -6.05
N PRO A 55 13.37 4.07 -5.63
CA PRO A 55 13.61 4.35 -4.22
C PRO A 55 12.32 4.38 -3.43
N PRO A 56 12.34 3.89 -2.18
CA PRO A 56 11.14 3.91 -1.35
C PRO A 56 10.54 5.31 -1.17
N GLU A 57 11.38 6.30 -0.92
CA GLU A 57 10.91 7.66 -0.68
C GLU A 57 10.20 8.25 -1.89
N ALA A 58 10.71 7.98 -3.08
CA ALA A 58 10.09 8.46 -4.30
C ALA A 58 8.74 7.80 -4.52
N ASN A 59 8.63 6.52 -4.16
CA ASN A 59 7.37 5.80 -4.31
C ASN A 59 6.30 6.34 -3.36
N VAL A 60 6.63 6.55 -2.09
CA VAL A 60 5.62 7.04 -1.14
C VAL A 60 5.20 8.46 -1.50
N LYS A 61 6.11 9.28 -2.00
CA LYS A 61 5.73 10.61 -2.45
C LYS A 61 4.79 10.55 -3.64
N ARG A 62 5.08 9.69 -4.61
CA ARG A 62 4.22 9.52 -5.78
C ARG A 62 2.83 9.03 -5.38
N TRP A 63 2.75 8.11 -4.43
CA TRP A 63 1.45 7.65 -3.95
C TRP A 63 0.68 8.78 -3.29
N ALA A 64 1.34 9.56 -2.44
CA ALA A 64 0.67 10.66 -1.76
C ALA A 64 0.22 11.73 -2.76
N ASP A 65 0.98 11.95 -3.82
CA ASP A 65 0.63 12.93 -4.84
C ASP A 65 -0.57 12.53 -5.68
N GLN A 66 -1.06 11.30 -5.55
CA GLN A 66 -2.31 10.89 -6.17
C GLN A 66 -3.53 11.48 -5.44
N PHE A 67 -3.29 12.16 -4.32
CA PHE A 67 -4.34 12.78 -3.52
C PHE A 67 -4.20 14.30 -3.59
N ARG A 68 -5.34 15.00 -3.49
CA ARG A 68 -5.36 16.46 -3.38
C ARG A 68 -5.99 16.86 -2.07
N LEU A 69 -5.37 17.82 -1.41
CA LEU A 69 -5.90 18.38 -0.17
C LEU A 69 -7.01 19.38 -0.48
N VAL A 70 -7.73 19.78 0.57
CA VAL A 70 -8.83 20.73 0.41
C VAL A 70 -8.36 22.03 -0.24
N ASP A 71 -7.14 22.46 0.06
CA ASP A 71 -6.59 23.70 -0.48
C ASP A 71 -5.95 23.53 -1.86
N GLY A 72 -6.07 22.35 -2.46
CA GLY A 72 -5.53 22.09 -3.79
C GLY A 72 -4.08 21.61 -3.81
N GLN A 73 -3.42 21.55 -2.67
CA GLN A 73 -2.05 21.07 -2.61
C GLN A 73 -2.00 19.55 -2.82
N PRO A 74 -0.88 19.03 -3.33
CA PRO A 74 -0.75 17.57 -3.42
C PRO A 74 -0.63 16.94 -2.05
N GLY A 75 -1.07 15.70 -1.95
CA GLY A 75 -1.06 14.99 -0.68
C GLY A 75 0.31 14.89 -0.02
N SER A 76 1.39 14.92 -0.83
CA SER A 76 2.73 14.88 -0.26
C SER A 76 3.08 16.12 0.56
N ALA A 77 2.32 17.22 0.40
CA ALA A 77 2.58 18.41 1.17
C ALA A 77 2.35 18.20 2.67
N THR A 78 1.46 17.29 3.04
CA THR A 78 1.16 17.02 4.45
C THR A 78 1.24 15.54 4.79
N MET A 79 1.81 14.72 3.92
CA MET A 79 1.91 13.30 4.22
C MET A 79 2.73 13.06 5.47
N LYS A 80 2.36 12.03 6.21
CA LYS A 80 3.11 11.62 7.38
C LYS A 80 3.92 10.39 7.01
N THR A 81 5.20 10.41 7.32
CA THR A 81 6.05 9.25 7.07
C THR A 81 6.66 8.78 8.37
N GLY A 82 6.99 7.51 8.40
CA GLY A 82 7.64 6.94 9.57
C GLY A 82 8.46 5.74 9.15
N THR A 83 9.24 5.24 10.08
CA THR A 83 10.02 4.04 9.86
C THR A 83 9.78 3.09 11.02
N ARG A 84 9.89 1.80 10.73
CA ARG A 84 9.78 0.78 11.74
C ARG A 84 10.62 -0.40 11.31
N GLU A 85 10.89 -1.27 12.24
CA GLU A 85 11.62 -2.50 11.95
C GLU A 85 10.82 -3.67 12.50
N THR A 86 10.66 -4.71 11.70
CA THR A 86 9.92 -5.89 12.07
C THR A 86 10.73 -7.11 11.63
N ASN A 87 11.13 -7.94 12.58
CA ASN A 87 11.89 -9.15 12.29
C ASN A 87 13.11 -8.88 11.39
N GLY A 88 13.79 -7.78 11.66
CA GLY A 88 14.97 -7.39 10.89
C GLY A 88 14.68 -6.70 9.58
N ILE A 89 13.42 -6.47 9.26
CA ILE A 89 13.03 -5.84 8.00
C ILE A 89 12.71 -4.38 8.27
N GLN A 90 13.40 -3.50 7.54
CA GLN A 90 13.15 -2.07 7.62
C GLN A 90 11.93 -1.72 6.80
N VAL A 91 11.03 -0.91 7.36
CA VAL A 91 9.79 -0.53 6.70
C VAL A 91 9.63 0.98 6.76
N LEU A 92 9.44 1.59 5.59
CA LEU A 92 9.09 3.01 5.49
C LEU A 92 7.59 3.09 5.32
N THR A 93 6.91 3.89 6.15
CA THR A 93 5.45 4.01 6.08
C THR A 93 5.05 5.41 5.65
N VAL A 94 3.84 5.52 5.07
CA VAL A 94 3.29 6.79 4.64
C VAL A 94 1.80 6.81 4.91
N GLU A 95 1.30 8.01 5.24
CA GLU A 95 -0.12 8.22 5.45
C GLU A 95 -0.51 9.55 4.83
N THR A 96 -1.58 9.58 4.05
CA THR A 96 -2.16 10.81 3.54
C THR A 96 -3.65 10.61 3.31
N ALA A 97 -4.38 11.72 3.24
CA ALA A 97 -5.82 11.68 3.00
C ALA A 97 -6.19 12.88 2.14
N GLY A 98 -7.31 12.77 1.45
CA GLY A 98 -7.79 13.84 0.60
C GLY A 98 -8.65 13.30 -0.51
N THR A 99 -8.77 14.08 -1.59
CA THR A 99 -9.48 13.64 -2.78
C THR A 99 -8.52 12.79 -3.62
N TYR A 100 -8.90 11.56 -3.85
CA TYR A 100 -8.09 10.66 -4.64
C TYR A 100 -8.32 10.92 -6.12
N LEU A 101 -7.26 11.26 -6.82
CA LEU A 101 -7.33 11.52 -8.26
C LEU A 101 -7.01 10.29 -9.08
N GLY A 102 -6.61 9.21 -8.41
CA GLY A 102 -6.16 8.04 -9.11
C GLY A 102 -4.76 8.19 -9.61
N GLY A 103 -4.28 7.19 -10.28
CA GLY A 103 -2.99 7.25 -10.90
C GLY A 103 -3.19 7.36 -12.37
N PHE A 104 -2.64 6.42 -13.04
CA PHE A 104 -2.63 6.39 -14.46
C PHE A 104 -3.91 5.79 -14.98
N ALA A 105 -4.58 6.48 -15.84
CA ALA A 105 -5.82 5.97 -16.42
C ALA A 105 -5.51 5.21 -17.69
N MET A 106 -5.77 3.94 -17.69
CA MET A 106 -5.62 3.14 -18.89
C MET A 106 -6.68 3.55 -19.90
N GLY A 107 -6.31 3.60 -21.15
CA GLY A 107 -7.26 3.95 -22.18
C GLY A 107 -7.47 5.44 -22.35
N GLY A 108 -6.73 6.26 -21.65
CA GLY A 108 -6.76 7.68 -21.84
C GLY A 108 -7.86 8.43 -21.13
N ALA A 109 -8.73 7.75 -20.42
CA ALA A 109 -9.79 8.43 -19.69
C ALA A 109 -9.24 8.93 -18.34
N ALA A 110 -9.57 10.17 -17.97
CA ALA A 110 -9.17 10.67 -16.68
C ALA A 110 -9.96 9.98 -15.57
N PRO A 111 -9.31 9.61 -14.45
CA PRO A 111 -10.06 9.02 -13.36
C PRO A 111 -11.00 10.04 -12.74
N THR A 112 -12.12 9.57 -12.24
CA THR A 112 -13.05 10.42 -11.52
C THR A 112 -12.51 10.70 -10.12
N PRO A 113 -12.38 11.96 -9.71
CA PRO A 113 -11.92 12.25 -8.36
C PRO A 113 -12.86 11.68 -7.31
N LYS A 114 -12.29 11.12 -6.26
CA LYS A 114 -13.05 10.55 -5.16
C LYS A 114 -12.69 11.28 -3.87
N PRO A 115 -13.60 12.04 -3.29
CA PRO A 115 -13.30 12.75 -2.04
C PRO A 115 -13.28 11.81 -0.85
N ASP A 116 -12.73 12.28 0.26
CA ASP A 116 -12.72 11.55 1.52
C ASP A 116 -12.06 10.18 1.44
N GLN A 117 -10.93 10.14 0.76
CA GLN A 117 -10.15 8.93 0.64
C GLN A 117 -8.88 9.02 1.48
N MET A 118 -8.27 7.88 1.74
CA MET A 118 -7.07 7.82 2.55
C MET A 118 -6.13 6.75 2.04
N LEU A 119 -4.85 6.96 2.27
CA LEU A 119 -3.80 6.01 1.95
C LEU A 119 -3.01 5.67 3.20
N LEU A 120 -2.79 4.39 3.43
CA LEU A 120 -1.75 3.91 4.31
C LEU A 120 -0.83 3.04 3.46
N GLY A 121 0.43 3.40 3.39
CA GLY A 121 1.37 2.67 2.55
C GLY A 121 2.61 2.27 3.30
N ALA A 122 3.31 1.30 2.77
CA ALA A 122 4.57 0.86 3.35
C ALA A 122 5.46 0.29 2.27
N VAL A 123 6.75 0.53 2.42
CA VAL A 123 7.77 -0.10 1.59
C VAL A 123 8.65 -0.90 2.52
N ALA A 124 8.65 -2.22 2.35
CA ALA A 124 9.44 -3.11 3.16
C ALA A 124 10.70 -3.49 2.40
N LYS A 125 11.85 -3.34 3.04
CA LYS A 125 13.12 -3.75 2.43
C LYS A 125 13.31 -5.22 2.70
N GLY A 126 12.84 -6.02 1.78
CA GLY A 126 12.92 -7.46 1.92
C GLY A 126 14.34 -7.97 1.70
N PRO A 127 14.54 -9.27 1.89
CA PRO A 127 15.89 -9.84 1.75
C PRO A 127 16.46 -9.67 0.35
N ASP A 128 15.61 -9.71 -0.65
CA ASP A 128 16.06 -9.63 -2.05
C ASP A 128 15.76 -8.28 -2.68
N ALA A 129 14.64 -7.65 -2.33
CA ALA A 129 14.18 -6.45 -2.99
C ALA A 129 13.13 -5.78 -2.14
N ASN A 130 12.69 -4.60 -2.58
CA ASN A 130 11.64 -3.88 -1.89
C ASN A 130 10.27 -4.45 -2.24
N TRP A 131 9.41 -4.49 -1.25
CA TRP A 131 8.02 -4.91 -1.39
C TRP A 131 7.14 -3.73 -1.01
N PHE A 132 6.11 -3.48 -1.81
CA PHE A 132 5.29 -2.28 -1.68
C PHE A 132 3.87 -2.66 -1.28
N PHE A 133 3.40 -2.12 -0.15
CA PHE A 133 2.07 -2.37 0.38
C PHE A 133 1.28 -1.07 0.33
N LYS A 134 0.12 -1.09 -0.31
CA LYS A 134 -0.66 0.13 -0.52
C LYS A 134 -2.12 -0.14 -0.17
N LEU A 135 -2.59 0.45 0.92
CA LEU A 135 -3.99 0.36 1.36
C LEU A 135 -4.67 1.68 1.05
N THR A 136 -5.71 1.66 0.23
CA THR A 136 -6.47 2.84 -0.13
C THR A 136 -7.96 2.56 -0.02
N GLY A 137 -8.74 3.60 0.16
CA GLY A 137 -10.19 3.49 0.20
C GLY A 137 -10.81 4.68 0.90
N PRO A 138 -12.11 4.60 1.20
CA PRO A 138 -12.76 5.65 1.97
C PRO A 138 -12.02 5.89 3.28
N ALA A 139 -11.84 7.16 3.65
CA ALA A 139 -11.03 7.50 4.82
C ALA A 139 -11.51 6.77 6.07
N ALA A 140 -12.82 6.69 6.27
CA ALA A 140 -13.35 6.01 7.44
C ALA A 140 -12.98 4.53 7.44
N THR A 141 -13.04 3.88 6.27
CA THR A 141 -12.69 2.48 6.16
C THR A 141 -11.20 2.26 6.44
N VAL A 142 -10.35 3.10 5.86
CA VAL A 142 -8.91 2.95 6.06
C VAL A 142 -8.56 3.19 7.53
N GLN A 143 -9.21 4.14 8.18
CA GLN A 143 -8.99 4.38 9.60
C GLN A 143 -9.46 3.20 10.45
N GLU A 144 -10.59 2.58 10.12
CA GLU A 144 -11.02 1.38 10.81
C GLU A 144 -10.00 0.25 10.69
N GLN A 145 -9.31 0.19 9.58
CA GLN A 145 -8.38 -0.89 9.29
C GLN A 145 -6.94 -0.55 9.62
N ARG A 146 -6.70 0.60 10.24
CA ARG A 146 -5.34 1.02 10.59
C ARG A 146 -4.63 -0.03 11.45
N ALA A 147 -5.31 -0.54 12.48
CA ALA A 147 -4.71 -1.52 13.36
C ALA A 147 -4.43 -2.83 12.61
N ALA A 148 -5.34 -3.21 11.72
CA ALA A 148 -5.14 -4.43 10.93
C ALA A 148 -3.94 -4.29 10.00
N PHE A 149 -3.76 -3.12 9.37
CA PHE A 149 -2.61 -2.88 8.52
C PHE A 149 -1.31 -2.93 9.32
N ALA A 150 -1.32 -2.34 10.51
CA ALA A 150 -0.16 -2.40 11.39
C ALA A 150 0.18 -3.83 11.78
N THR A 151 -0.84 -4.64 12.07
CA THR A 151 -0.65 -6.04 12.39
C THR A 151 -0.05 -6.81 11.21
N LEU A 152 -0.50 -6.50 10.01
CA LEU A 152 0.09 -7.11 8.82
C LEU A 152 1.57 -6.76 8.72
N LEU A 153 1.92 -5.50 8.93
CA LEU A 153 3.32 -5.08 8.88
C LEU A 153 4.14 -5.74 9.99
N ASP A 154 3.55 -5.95 11.16
CA ASP A 154 4.23 -6.62 12.25
C ASP A 154 4.52 -8.10 11.95
N SER A 155 3.80 -8.67 11.00
CA SER A 155 3.95 -10.08 10.63
C SER A 155 5.01 -10.30 9.55
N LEU A 156 5.58 -9.22 9.01
CA LEU A 156 6.57 -9.37 7.94
C LEU A 156 7.80 -10.14 8.41
N LYS A 157 8.25 -11.04 7.55
CA LYS A 157 9.45 -11.84 7.84
C LYS A 157 9.97 -12.40 6.54
N SER A 158 11.22 -12.85 6.58
CA SER A 158 11.78 -13.58 5.45
C SER A 158 11.00 -14.87 5.27
N GLY A 159 10.64 -15.16 4.02
CA GLY A 159 9.86 -16.34 3.73
C GLY A 159 10.68 -17.59 3.48
N GLY A 160 11.97 -17.48 3.56
CA GLY A 160 12.84 -18.60 3.24
C GLY A 160 13.16 -19.57 4.36
#